data_9ea70e17c7dfd8dbef62b98352debdb5
#
_entry.id   9ea70e17c7dfd8dbef62b98352debdb5
#
_cell.length_a   1.000
_cell.length_b   1.000
_cell.length_c   1.000
_cell.angle_alpha   90.00
_cell.angle_beta   90.00
_cell.angle_gamma   90.00
#
_symmetry.space_group_name_H-M   'P 1'
#
loop_
_entity.id
_entity.type
_entity.pdbx_description
1 polymer ?
#
loop_
_entity_poly.entity_id
_entity_poly.type
_entity_poly.pdbx_seq_one_letter_code
_entity_poly.pdbx_strand_id
1 'polypeptide(L)'
;MLTNSGVSTKMNNPGKVVSDSLLMRKGRLESPMTWVAETMLPHDGLVTLETRHIDELRVVARELAANPLPTEALRPDYFDMPACRSLMNAVRKQLNEGMGFAIIDRLPTDEFGSETSQKLYWVLMSMIGVTVAQKWDGTMLYDVTDTKLQTEAGNGVRSSKTNAAQGYHVDNAFNLPPDFVSLLCLQTAIEGGISGLISFETVYNILLERYSDLLPRLYQPFYYDRQREHAPGESLTHEKPMIEYDGKNIAFNFSPRIIRQGYELAGLEMDGPAKAALEALREITESQGLGKSFTFERGQIQIVNNRQLGHRREGFTDHIEPSKRRHLVRIWIRNSGRPFYMG
;
A
#
# COMPACT_ATOMS: atom_id res chain seq x y z
N MET A 1 -7.73 -67.48 7.78
CA MET A 1 -6.46 -67.31 7.05
C MET A 1 -6.56 -66.06 6.16
N LEU A 2 -6.03 -64.97 6.61
CA LEU A 2 -5.94 -63.75 5.82
C LEU A 2 -4.48 -63.26 5.93
N THR A 3 -3.82 -63.27 4.81
CA THR A 3 -2.40 -62.95 4.64
C THR A 3 -2.20 -61.46 4.63
N ASN A 4 -1.34 -61.00 5.49
CA ASN A 4 -0.84 -59.61 5.60
C ASN A 4 0.16 -59.36 4.50
N SER A 5 -0.13 -58.44 3.56
CA SER A 5 0.84 -57.90 2.61
C SER A 5 1.36 -56.55 3.10
N GLY A 6 2.60 -56.54 3.59
CA GLY A 6 3.27 -55.33 4.02
C GLY A 6 3.56 -54.39 2.86
N VAL A 7 3.15 -53.13 2.98
CA VAL A 7 3.55 -52.03 2.08
C VAL A 7 4.80 -51.42 2.67
N SER A 8 5.92 -51.62 1.95
CA SER A 8 7.20 -50.97 2.20
C SER A 8 7.16 -49.53 1.74
N THR A 9 7.14 -48.60 2.70
CA THR A 9 7.33 -47.16 2.45
C THR A 9 8.83 -46.92 2.13
N LYS A 10 9.12 -46.71 0.87
CA LYS A 10 10.42 -46.17 0.47
C LYS A 10 10.55 -44.73 0.96
N MET A 11 11.48 -44.50 1.89
CA MET A 11 11.96 -43.17 2.21
C MET A 11 12.61 -42.54 0.98
N ASN A 12 12.01 -41.44 0.50
CA ASN A 12 12.66 -40.63 -0.51
C ASN A 12 13.76 -39.79 0.14
N ASN A 13 14.94 -39.93 -0.43
CA ASN A 13 16.17 -39.24 -0.08
C ASN A 13 16.03 -37.73 -0.36
N PRO A 14 16.27 -36.79 0.61
CA PRO A 14 16.28 -35.37 0.33
C PRO A 14 17.68 -34.98 -0.15
N GLY A 15 17.91 -35.08 -1.46
CA GLY A 15 19.22 -34.81 -2.02
C GLY A 15 19.20 -34.52 -3.52
N LYS A 16 18.50 -33.45 -3.90
CA LYS A 16 18.84 -32.66 -5.09
C LYS A 16 18.18 -31.29 -4.94
N VAL A 17 18.90 -30.36 -4.32
CA VAL A 17 18.65 -28.94 -4.50
C VAL A 17 18.99 -28.65 -5.97
N VAL A 18 17.96 -28.64 -6.81
CA VAL A 18 18.05 -28.00 -8.12
C VAL A 18 18.26 -26.53 -7.80
N SER A 19 19.43 -26.00 -8.11
CA SER A 19 19.65 -24.56 -8.08
C SER A 19 18.82 -23.99 -9.23
N ASP A 20 17.55 -23.73 -8.97
CA ASP A 20 16.79 -22.82 -9.80
C ASP A 20 17.55 -21.50 -9.75
N SER A 21 18.16 -21.10 -10.86
CA SER A 21 18.85 -19.83 -10.96
C SER A 21 17.84 -18.75 -10.59
N LEU A 22 18.12 -17.99 -9.52
CA LEU A 22 17.25 -16.91 -9.03
C LEU A 22 16.86 -16.01 -10.20
N LEU A 23 15.56 -15.97 -10.51
CA LEU A 23 15.06 -15.15 -11.61
C LEU A 23 15.12 -13.68 -11.18
N MET A 24 16.03 -12.93 -11.79
CA MET A 24 16.25 -11.53 -11.49
C MET A 24 16.06 -10.67 -12.73
N ARG A 25 15.48 -9.49 -12.56
CA ARG A 25 15.42 -8.48 -13.62
C ARG A 25 16.84 -8.03 -13.98
N LYS A 26 17.14 -8.02 -15.27
CA LYS A 26 18.41 -7.53 -15.81
C LYS A 26 18.26 -6.13 -16.41
N GLY A 27 19.23 -5.27 -16.14
CA GLY A 27 19.28 -3.90 -16.66
C GLY A 27 18.32 -2.92 -15.97
N ARG A 28 18.42 -1.68 -16.38
CA ARG A 28 17.62 -0.55 -15.82
C ARG A 28 16.13 -0.71 -16.14
N LEU A 29 15.32 -0.15 -15.27
CA LEU A 29 13.89 0.06 -15.52
C LEU A 29 13.72 1.41 -16.21
N GLU A 30 12.87 1.43 -17.24
CA GLU A 30 12.56 2.63 -18.03
C GLU A 30 11.05 2.66 -18.24
N SER A 31 10.36 3.45 -17.45
CA SER A 31 8.92 3.64 -17.54
C SER A 31 8.54 5.04 -17.04
N PRO A 32 7.32 5.51 -17.25
CA PRO A 32 6.84 6.76 -16.66
C PRO A 32 6.87 6.76 -15.12
N MET A 33 7.03 5.61 -14.46
CA MET A 33 7.19 5.51 -13.01
C MET A 33 8.64 5.71 -12.55
N THR A 34 9.61 5.76 -13.46
CA THR A 34 11.03 6.03 -13.15
C THR A 34 11.28 7.52 -13.04
N TRP A 35 10.79 8.15 -11.98
CA TRP A 35 10.89 9.59 -11.75
C TRP A 35 11.68 9.92 -10.47
N VAL A 36 12.17 11.14 -10.38
CA VAL A 36 12.75 11.77 -9.18
C VAL A 36 12.00 13.07 -8.92
N ALA A 37 11.75 13.38 -7.65
CA ALA A 37 10.95 14.56 -7.28
C ALA A 37 11.58 15.87 -7.74
N GLU A 38 12.91 15.95 -7.80
CA GLU A 38 13.65 17.14 -8.22
C GLU A 38 13.28 17.60 -9.64
N THR A 39 12.88 16.68 -10.54
CA THR A 39 12.49 16.98 -11.91
C THR A 39 10.99 17.11 -12.12
N MET A 40 10.20 16.87 -11.07
CA MET A 40 8.74 16.94 -11.14
C MET A 40 8.22 18.37 -11.04
N LEU A 41 7.13 18.64 -11.74
CA LEU A 41 6.39 19.89 -11.61
C LEU A 41 5.46 19.82 -10.36
N PRO A 42 5.11 20.98 -9.77
CA PRO A 42 4.21 21.02 -8.61
C PRO A 42 2.87 20.32 -8.82
N HIS A 43 2.31 20.41 -10.05
CA HIS A 43 1.01 19.85 -10.43
C HIS A 43 1.07 18.40 -10.92
N ASP A 44 2.25 17.80 -11.03
CA ASP A 44 2.39 16.39 -11.44
C ASP A 44 1.66 15.47 -10.46
N GLY A 45 0.77 14.65 -11.03
CA GLY A 45 -0.11 13.77 -10.28
C GLY A 45 -1.38 14.42 -9.74
N LEU A 46 -1.55 15.76 -9.85
CA LEU A 46 -2.76 16.45 -9.39
C LEU A 46 -3.92 16.25 -10.39
N VAL A 47 -5.09 15.92 -9.87
CA VAL A 47 -6.34 15.71 -10.64
C VAL A 47 -7.44 16.57 -10.05
N THR A 48 -7.94 17.53 -10.82
CA THR A 48 -8.98 18.46 -10.35
C THR A 48 -10.38 17.88 -10.54
N LEU A 49 -11.22 17.98 -9.51
CA LEU A 49 -12.67 17.78 -9.63
C LEU A 49 -13.33 19.05 -10.19
N GLU A 50 -13.76 18.99 -11.43
CA GLU A 50 -14.52 20.07 -12.06
C GLU A 50 -15.98 20.10 -11.58
N THR A 51 -16.70 21.18 -11.85
CA THR A 51 -18.12 21.37 -11.46
C THR A 51 -18.99 20.17 -11.84
N ARG A 52 -18.82 19.64 -13.08
CA ARG A 52 -19.60 18.47 -13.55
C ARG A 52 -19.42 17.23 -12.67
N HIS A 53 -18.21 16.99 -12.15
CA HIS A 53 -17.94 15.86 -11.24
C HIS A 53 -18.62 16.09 -9.89
N ILE A 54 -18.52 17.31 -9.37
CA ILE A 54 -19.17 17.68 -8.09
C ILE A 54 -20.70 17.60 -8.18
N ASP A 55 -21.28 18.00 -9.31
CA ASP A 55 -22.72 17.92 -9.52
C ASP A 55 -23.22 16.47 -9.56
N GLU A 56 -22.50 15.55 -10.20
CA GLU A 56 -22.80 14.09 -10.12
C GLU A 56 -22.70 13.60 -8.67
N LEU A 57 -21.66 13.97 -7.94
CA LEU A 57 -21.50 13.59 -6.52
C LEU A 57 -22.65 14.14 -5.64
N ARG A 58 -23.15 15.34 -5.94
CA ARG A 58 -24.31 15.91 -5.26
C ARG A 58 -25.59 15.11 -5.51
N VAL A 59 -25.77 14.61 -6.74
CA VAL A 59 -26.92 13.73 -7.06
C VAL A 59 -26.84 12.47 -6.21
N VAL A 60 -25.69 11.78 -6.23
CA VAL A 60 -25.46 10.56 -5.44
C VAL A 60 -25.67 10.82 -3.94
N ALA A 61 -25.16 11.94 -3.41
CA ALA A 61 -25.35 12.29 -2.00
C ALA A 61 -26.83 12.42 -1.62
N ARG A 62 -27.63 13.02 -2.49
CA ARG A 62 -29.10 13.12 -2.29
C ARG A 62 -29.79 11.76 -2.35
N GLU A 63 -29.41 10.91 -3.29
CA GLU A 63 -29.96 9.55 -3.40
C GLU A 63 -29.63 8.72 -2.17
N LEU A 64 -28.40 8.80 -1.66
CA LEU A 64 -27.97 8.12 -0.44
C LEU A 64 -28.65 8.65 0.83
N ALA A 65 -29.00 9.94 0.86
CA ALA A 65 -29.77 10.52 1.96
C ALA A 65 -31.24 10.04 1.94
N ALA A 66 -31.83 9.87 0.74
CA ALA A 66 -33.18 9.39 0.57
C ALA A 66 -33.31 7.87 0.77
N ASN A 67 -32.30 7.10 0.37
CA ASN A 67 -32.25 5.63 0.45
C ASN A 67 -30.88 5.18 0.98
N PRO A 68 -30.65 5.22 2.29
CA PRO A 68 -29.35 4.90 2.87
C PRO A 68 -28.99 3.42 2.71
N LEU A 69 -27.75 3.19 2.34
CA LEU A 69 -27.12 1.85 2.28
C LEU A 69 -25.81 1.86 3.08
N PRO A 70 -25.39 0.70 3.64
CA PRO A 70 -24.04 0.53 4.17
C PRO A 70 -22.99 0.82 3.08
N THR A 71 -21.87 1.44 3.45
CA THR A 71 -20.86 1.91 2.51
C THR A 71 -20.32 0.76 1.62
N GLU A 72 -20.04 -0.40 2.20
CA GLU A 72 -19.50 -1.56 1.51
C GLU A 72 -20.51 -2.23 0.55
N ALA A 73 -21.79 -1.92 0.68
CA ALA A 73 -22.84 -2.38 -0.22
C ALA A 73 -22.97 -1.52 -1.49
N LEU A 74 -22.40 -0.30 -1.47
CA LEU A 74 -22.48 0.61 -2.60
C LEU A 74 -21.69 0.11 -3.80
N ARG A 75 -22.27 0.27 -4.99
CA ARG A 75 -21.64 -0.06 -6.27
C ARG A 75 -21.75 1.13 -7.22
N PRO A 76 -20.70 1.42 -8.02
CA PRO A 76 -20.75 2.52 -8.99
C PRO A 76 -21.91 2.42 -9.99
N ASP A 77 -22.32 1.18 -10.32
CA ASP A 77 -23.36 0.94 -11.32
C ASP A 77 -24.79 1.24 -10.82
N TYR A 78 -24.95 1.58 -9.54
CA TYR A 78 -26.21 2.07 -9.00
C TYR A 78 -26.48 3.54 -9.36
N PHE A 79 -25.47 4.28 -9.84
CA PHE A 79 -25.50 5.72 -10.01
C PHE A 79 -25.12 6.12 -11.44
N ASP A 80 -25.81 7.10 -11.98
CA ASP A 80 -25.46 7.73 -13.26
C ASP A 80 -24.38 8.81 -13.03
N MET A 81 -23.12 8.44 -13.28
CA MET A 81 -21.93 9.26 -13.01
C MET A 81 -20.93 9.21 -14.19
N PRO A 82 -21.32 9.60 -15.41
CA PRO A 82 -20.48 9.46 -16.58
C PRO A 82 -19.19 10.32 -16.51
N ALA A 83 -19.26 11.54 -15.96
CA ALA A 83 -18.09 12.40 -15.82
C ALA A 83 -17.10 11.84 -14.78
N CYS A 84 -17.58 11.44 -13.59
CA CYS A 84 -16.75 10.80 -12.57
C CYS A 84 -16.15 9.49 -13.09
N ARG A 85 -16.92 8.67 -13.81
CA ARG A 85 -16.43 7.42 -14.41
C ARG A 85 -15.31 7.67 -15.42
N SER A 86 -15.46 8.68 -16.27
CA SER A 86 -14.42 9.10 -17.22
C SER A 86 -13.15 9.55 -16.50
N LEU A 87 -13.29 10.37 -15.45
CA LEU A 87 -12.19 10.84 -14.63
C LEU A 87 -11.45 9.66 -13.96
N MET A 88 -12.20 8.75 -13.32
CA MET A 88 -11.60 7.62 -12.60
C MET A 88 -10.93 6.62 -13.55
N ASN A 89 -11.39 6.48 -14.79
CA ASN A 89 -10.68 5.73 -15.82
C ASN A 89 -9.34 6.38 -16.19
N ALA A 90 -9.28 7.71 -16.31
CA ALA A 90 -8.04 8.43 -16.54
C ALA A 90 -7.08 8.29 -15.35
N VAL A 91 -7.60 8.38 -14.12
CA VAL A 91 -6.82 8.12 -12.89
C VAL A 91 -6.26 6.69 -12.91
N ARG A 92 -7.08 5.68 -13.20
CA ARG A 92 -6.63 4.27 -13.30
C ARG A 92 -5.50 4.11 -14.32
N LYS A 93 -5.61 4.78 -15.47
CA LYS A 93 -4.54 4.78 -16.49
C LYS A 93 -3.26 5.42 -15.94
N GLN A 94 -3.38 6.56 -15.25
CA GLN A 94 -2.24 7.24 -14.61
C GLN A 94 -1.54 6.34 -13.58
N LEU A 95 -2.29 5.56 -12.83
CA LEU A 95 -1.78 4.62 -11.82
C LEU A 95 -1.04 3.42 -12.43
N ASN A 96 -1.48 2.92 -13.59
CA ASN A 96 -0.91 1.72 -14.22
C ASN A 96 0.17 2.04 -15.27
N GLU A 97 0.01 3.13 -16.00
CA GLU A 97 0.81 3.44 -17.20
C GLU A 97 1.51 4.80 -17.11
N GLY A 98 1.13 5.64 -16.14
CA GLY A 98 1.71 6.96 -15.90
C GLY A 98 2.72 6.96 -14.74
N MET A 99 2.67 7.99 -13.91
CA MET A 99 3.61 8.18 -12.78
C MET A 99 3.34 7.26 -11.59
N GLY A 100 2.30 6.44 -11.62
CA GLY A 100 1.94 5.50 -10.56
C GLY A 100 1.21 6.11 -9.36
N PHE A 101 0.87 7.40 -9.38
CA PHE A 101 0.08 8.04 -8.34
C PHE A 101 -0.84 9.13 -8.89
N ALA A 102 -1.87 9.46 -8.11
CA ALA A 102 -2.75 10.60 -8.35
C ALA A 102 -3.15 11.23 -7.02
N ILE A 103 -3.34 12.55 -7.01
CA ILE A 103 -3.91 13.33 -5.91
C ILE A 103 -5.14 14.03 -6.45
N ILE A 104 -6.34 13.58 -6.07
CA ILE A 104 -7.60 14.20 -6.47
C ILE A 104 -7.84 15.39 -5.54
N ASP A 105 -7.97 16.58 -6.11
CA ASP A 105 -8.20 17.84 -5.40
C ASP A 105 -9.54 18.44 -5.82
N ARG A 106 -10.57 18.38 -5.01
CA ARG A 106 -10.81 17.69 -3.71
C ARG A 106 -12.32 17.46 -3.57
N LEU A 107 -12.71 16.49 -2.75
CA LEU A 107 -14.12 16.36 -2.34
C LEU A 107 -14.51 17.54 -1.45
N PRO A 108 -15.68 18.17 -1.68
CA PRO A 108 -16.21 19.23 -0.79
C PRO A 108 -16.78 18.63 0.51
N THR A 109 -15.89 18.17 1.38
CA THR A 109 -16.22 17.47 2.63
C THR A 109 -17.02 18.34 3.60
N ASP A 110 -16.92 19.67 3.51
CA ASP A 110 -17.72 20.61 4.30
C ASP A 110 -19.18 20.62 3.86
N GLU A 111 -19.46 20.42 2.56
CA GLU A 111 -20.81 20.31 2.02
C GLU A 111 -21.46 18.97 2.36
N PHE A 112 -20.70 17.87 2.19
CA PHE A 112 -21.26 16.52 2.32
C PHE A 112 -21.21 15.97 3.76
N GLY A 113 -20.35 16.49 4.61
CA GLY A 113 -20.05 15.89 5.90
C GLY A 113 -19.19 14.62 5.79
N SER A 114 -18.69 14.14 6.93
CA SER A 114 -17.71 13.04 6.96
C SER A 114 -18.27 11.71 6.44
N GLU A 115 -19.48 11.33 6.87
CA GLU A 115 -20.09 10.04 6.50
C GLU A 115 -20.39 9.97 5.00
N THR A 116 -21.07 10.98 4.46
CA THR A 116 -21.38 11.03 3.02
C THR A 116 -20.10 11.09 2.18
N SER A 117 -19.09 11.86 2.61
CA SER A 117 -17.80 11.92 1.92
C SER A 117 -17.12 10.56 1.85
N GLN A 118 -17.19 9.73 2.89
CA GLN A 118 -16.68 8.37 2.88
C GLN A 118 -17.43 7.45 1.90
N LYS A 119 -18.76 7.59 1.81
CA LYS A 119 -19.61 6.86 0.84
C LYS A 119 -19.27 7.25 -0.60
N LEU A 120 -19.15 8.54 -0.89
CA LEU A 120 -18.74 9.05 -2.21
C LEU A 120 -17.31 8.61 -2.57
N TYR A 121 -16.39 8.69 -1.63
CA TYR A 121 -15.03 8.18 -1.76
C TYR A 121 -15.01 6.68 -2.09
N TRP A 122 -15.81 5.87 -1.40
CA TRP A 122 -15.95 4.44 -1.69
C TRP A 122 -16.43 4.19 -3.12
N VAL A 123 -17.46 4.92 -3.57
CA VAL A 123 -18.00 4.78 -4.93
C VAL A 123 -16.94 5.13 -5.97
N LEU A 124 -16.20 6.24 -5.79
CA LEU A 124 -15.12 6.64 -6.68
C LEU A 124 -14.00 5.58 -6.72
N MET A 125 -13.54 5.09 -5.57
CA MET A 125 -12.47 4.07 -5.52
C MET A 125 -12.91 2.74 -6.15
N SER A 126 -14.19 2.39 -6.03
CA SER A 126 -14.76 1.20 -6.68
C SER A 126 -14.82 1.29 -8.21
N MET A 127 -14.65 2.48 -8.80
CA MET A 127 -14.48 2.66 -10.26
C MET A 127 -13.04 2.35 -10.72
N ILE A 128 -12.05 2.38 -9.82
CA ILE A 128 -10.65 2.05 -10.15
C ILE A 128 -10.45 0.54 -10.20
N GLY A 129 -11.06 -0.21 -9.27
CA GLY A 129 -10.91 -1.65 -9.18
C GLY A 129 -11.71 -2.25 -8.04
N VAL A 130 -11.39 -3.47 -7.68
CA VAL A 130 -12.05 -4.19 -6.58
C VAL A 130 -11.53 -3.68 -5.24
N THR A 131 -12.42 -3.05 -4.46
CA THR A 131 -12.11 -2.71 -3.06
C THR A 131 -11.99 -3.98 -2.23
N VAL A 132 -10.95 -4.09 -1.40
CA VAL A 132 -10.63 -5.33 -0.68
C VAL A 132 -10.45 -5.11 0.82
N ALA A 133 -10.65 -6.17 1.58
CA ALA A 133 -10.40 -6.16 3.02
C ALA A 133 -8.93 -5.85 3.33
N GLN A 134 -8.70 -5.03 4.35
CA GLN A 134 -7.39 -4.56 4.79
C GLN A 134 -6.90 -5.26 6.05
N LYS A 135 -7.79 -6.02 6.68
CA LYS A 135 -7.54 -6.80 7.88
C LYS A 135 -8.16 -8.17 7.76
N TRP A 136 -7.65 -9.08 8.57
CA TRP A 136 -8.17 -10.43 8.65
C TRP A 136 -9.65 -10.49 9.06
N ASP A 137 -10.13 -9.51 9.82
CA ASP A 137 -11.52 -9.39 10.26
C ASP A 137 -12.50 -8.90 9.16
N GLY A 138 -12.00 -8.61 7.95
CA GLY A 138 -12.81 -8.15 6.84
C GLY A 138 -12.98 -6.63 6.74
N THR A 139 -12.34 -5.83 7.59
CA THR A 139 -12.40 -4.36 7.53
C THR A 139 -11.97 -3.83 6.16
N MET A 140 -12.86 -3.10 5.47
CA MET A 140 -12.63 -2.56 4.13
C MET A 140 -12.35 -1.05 4.12
N LEU A 141 -13.00 -0.28 5.01
CA LEU A 141 -12.64 1.12 5.29
C LEU A 141 -11.83 1.16 6.58
N TYR A 142 -10.67 1.80 6.53
CA TYR A 142 -9.75 1.78 7.65
C TYR A 142 -9.36 3.19 8.09
N ASP A 143 -9.69 3.53 9.33
CA ASP A 143 -9.34 4.83 9.91
C ASP A 143 -7.85 4.91 10.23
N VAL A 144 -7.18 5.88 9.65
CA VAL A 144 -5.79 6.23 9.90
C VAL A 144 -5.74 7.41 10.87
N THR A 145 -5.70 7.07 12.16
CA THR A 145 -5.77 8.02 13.28
C THR A 145 -4.78 7.61 14.37
N ASP A 146 -4.30 8.57 15.17
CA ASP A 146 -3.48 8.25 16.33
C ASP A 146 -4.32 7.70 17.49
N THR A 147 -4.13 6.43 17.82
CA THR A 147 -4.77 5.73 18.94
C THR A 147 -3.97 5.78 20.25
N LYS A 148 -2.82 6.48 20.25
CA LYS A 148 -1.87 6.57 21.37
C LYS A 148 -1.20 5.24 21.72
N LEU A 149 -1.36 4.21 20.90
CA LEU A 149 -0.66 2.93 21.04
C LEU A 149 0.73 3.01 20.41
N GLN A 150 1.62 2.11 20.82
CA GLN A 150 2.96 1.99 20.26
C GLN A 150 3.10 0.73 19.43
N THR A 151 3.91 0.78 18.38
CA THR A 151 4.19 -0.37 17.52
C THR A 151 5.33 -1.19 18.11
N GLU A 152 5.07 -2.49 18.35
CA GLU A 152 6.07 -3.47 18.81
C GLU A 152 5.94 -4.73 17.97
N ALA A 153 7.00 -5.55 17.92
CA ALA A 153 6.99 -6.82 17.21
C ALA A 153 5.85 -7.71 17.74
N GLY A 154 5.01 -8.22 16.83
CA GLY A 154 3.93 -9.14 17.14
C GLY A 154 2.75 -8.56 17.93
N ASN A 155 2.71 -7.26 18.27
CA ASN A 155 1.57 -6.70 19.00
C ASN A 155 0.36 -6.36 18.11
N GLY A 156 0.54 -6.35 16.78
CA GLY A 156 -0.52 -6.06 15.81
C GLY A 156 -0.86 -4.57 15.64
N VAL A 157 -0.19 -3.67 16.38
CA VAL A 157 -0.39 -2.22 16.22
C VAL A 157 0.32 -1.73 14.97
N ARG A 158 -0.45 -1.21 14.00
CA ARG A 158 0.08 -0.67 12.76
C ARG A 158 0.55 0.78 12.96
N SER A 159 1.62 1.20 12.26
CA SER A 159 2.10 2.60 12.29
C SER A 159 1.04 3.62 11.90
N SER A 160 0.07 3.23 11.07
CA SER A 160 -1.08 4.06 10.70
C SER A 160 -2.00 4.42 11.88
N LYS A 161 -1.86 3.75 13.03
CA LYS A 161 -2.60 4.02 14.28
C LYS A 161 -1.79 4.81 15.30
N THR A 162 -0.66 5.40 14.90
CA THR A 162 0.23 6.19 15.75
C THR A 162 0.55 7.54 15.11
N ASN A 163 1.02 8.48 15.90
CA ASN A 163 1.52 9.78 15.43
C ASN A 163 3.03 9.76 15.09
N ALA A 164 3.73 8.65 15.30
CA ALA A 164 5.15 8.51 14.99
C ALA A 164 5.40 8.56 13.48
N ALA A 165 6.59 8.98 13.07
CA ALA A 165 7.01 8.93 11.68
C ALA A 165 6.97 7.48 11.12
N GLN A 166 6.57 7.35 9.89
CA GLN A 166 6.59 6.10 9.15
C GLN A 166 7.43 6.29 7.89
N GLY A 167 8.55 5.57 7.79
CA GLY A 167 9.43 5.58 6.63
C GLY A 167 8.76 5.02 5.37
N TYR A 168 9.43 5.13 4.23
CA TYR A 168 8.90 4.58 2.98
C TYR A 168 8.61 3.08 3.10
N HIS A 169 7.45 2.67 2.61
CA HIS A 169 6.98 1.29 2.63
C HIS A 169 5.87 1.09 1.59
N VAL A 170 5.54 -0.17 1.35
CA VAL A 170 4.28 -0.60 0.72
C VAL A 170 3.37 -1.21 1.77
N ASP A 171 2.07 -1.07 1.58
CA ASP A 171 1.07 -1.69 2.45
C ASP A 171 1.00 -3.21 2.19
N ASN A 172 0.83 -3.97 3.28
CA ASN A 172 0.65 -5.43 3.27
C ASN A 172 1.79 -6.21 2.57
N ALA A 173 3.02 -5.72 2.67
CA ALA A 173 4.21 -6.34 2.07
C ALA A 173 4.39 -7.83 2.40
N PHE A 174 3.85 -8.26 3.54
CA PHE A 174 4.02 -9.60 4.13
C PHE A 174 2.97 -10.62 3.69
N ASN A 175 1.81 -10.20 3.18
CA ASN A 175 0.75 -11.07 2.67
C ASN A 175 0.51 -10.83 1.17
N LEU A 176 -0.74 -10.75 0.73
CA LEU A 176 -1.11 -10.35 -0.62
C LEU A 176 -1.30 -8.82 -0.67
N PRO A 177 -0.32 -8.04 -1.16
CA PRO A 177 -0.45 -6.58 -1.21
C PRO A 177 -1.59 -6.15 -2.14
N PRO A 178 -2.27 -5.03 -1.85
CA PRO A 178 -3.15 -4.40 -2.83
C PRO A 178 -2.33 -3.83 -4.00
N ASP A 179 -2.97 -3.69 -5.17
CA ASP A 179 -2.35 -2.98 -6.31
C ASP A 179 -2.31 -1.48 -6.05
N PHE A 180 -3.37 -0.94 -5.45
CA PHE A 180 -3.45 0.48 -5.10
C PHE A 180 -3.85 0.68 -3.64
N VAL A 181 -3.25 1.72 -3.05
CA VAL A 181 -3.63 2.26 -1.73
C VAL A 181 -4.20 3.65 -1.94
N SER A 182 -5.37 3.91 -1.41
CA SER A 182 -6.00 5.22 -1.43
C SER A 182 -6.22 5.76 -0.02
N LEU A 183 -6.08 7.07 0.14
CA LEU A 183 -6.25 7.82 1.39
C LEU A 183 -7.09 9.07 1.14
N LEU A 184 -8.27 9.15 1.75
CA LEU A 184 -9.08 10.38 1.83
C LEU A 184 -8.72 11.15 3.10
N CYS A 185 -8.36 12.42 2.99
CA CYS A 185 -8.14 13.29 4.14
C CYS A 185 -9.45 13.92 4.63
N LEU A 186 -9.94 13.48 5.79
CA LEU A 186 -11.10 14.09 6.45
C LEU A 186 -10.68 15.23 7.39
N GLN A 187 -9.51 15.11 8.03
CA GLN A 187 -8.98 16.11 8.95
C GLN A 187 -7.46 16.07 8.96
N THR A 188 -6.82 17.25 8.98
CA THR A 188 -5.37 17.38 9.09
C THR A 188 -4.90 17.44 10.54
N ALA A 189 -3.59 17.21 10.79
CA ALA A 189 -2.98 17.48 12.08
C ALA A 189 -2.79 18.99 12.31
N ILE A 190 -2.42 19.41 13.53
CA ILE A 190 -1.99 20.78 13.80
C ILE A 190 -0.68 21.06 13.07
N GLU A 191 0.29 20.13 13.17
CA GLU A 191 1.63 20.27 12.64
C GLU A 191 2.18 18.92 12.20
N GLY A 192 2.96 18.90 11.11
CA GLY A 192 3.58 17.70 10.57
C GLY A 192 2.62 16.82 9.78
N GLY A 193 2.87 15.51 9.78
CA GLY A 193 2.08 14.54 9.03
C GLY A 193 2.26 14.67 7.52
N ILE A 194 3.35 15.29 7.07
CA ILE A 194 3.70 15.43 5.66
C ILE A 194 3.81 14.04 5.04
N SER A 195 3.12 13.84 3.92
CA SER A 195 3.16 12.62 3.13
C SER A 195 4.30 12.66 2.12
N GLY A 196 4.87 11.51 1.81
CA GLY A 196 5.90 11.39 0.78
C GLY A 196 5.68 10.17 -0.09
N LEU A 197 6.05 10.29 -1.37
CA LEU A 197 6.04 9.23 -2.37
C LEU A 197 7.44 9.07 -2.93
N ILE A 198 7.83 7.83 -3.26
CA ILE A 198 9.09 7.51 -3.92
C ILE A 198 8.89 6.45 -4.97
N SER A 199 9.58 6.57 -6.10
CA SER A 199 9.60 5.54 -7.14
C SER A 199 10.55 4.40 -6.74
N PHE A 200 10.04 3.18 -6.60
CA PHE A 200 10.90 2.04 -6.39
C PHE A 200 11.62 1.59 -7.66
N GLU A 201 11.15 1.94 -8.84
CA GLU A 201 11.92 1.75 -10.08
C GLU A 201 13.18 2.63 -10.09
N THR A 202 13.06 3.87 -9.63
CA THR A 202 14.23 4.76 -9.46
C THR A 202 15.18 4.20 -8.39
N VAL A 203 14.65 3.77 -7.25
CA VAL A 203 15.45 3.14 -6.18
C VAL A 203 16.17 1.89 -6.70
N TYR A 204 15.48 1.04 -7.48
CA TYR A 204 16.07 -0.14 -8.12
C TYR A 204 17.22 0.23 -9.06
N ASN A 205 17.05 1.25 -9.89
CA ASN A 205 18.09 1.70 -10.82
C ASN A 205 19.34 2.21 -10.07
N ILE A 206 19.16 2.90 -8.96
CA ILE A 206 20.27 3.35 -8.12
C ILE A 206 20.97 2.15 -7.44
N LEU A 207 20.20 1.17 -6.94
CA LEU A 207 20.75 -0.07 -6.41
C LEU A 207 21.57 -0.82 -7.46
N LEU A 208 21.03 -0.95 -8.67
CA LEU A 208 21.72 -1.62 -9.78
C LEU A 208 23.04 -0.92 -10.14
N GLU A 209 23.10 0.39 -10.06
CA GLU A 209 24.28 1.19 -10.40
C GLU A 209 25.33 1.20 -9.29
N ARG A 210 24.92 1.37 -8.03
CA ARG A 210 25.83 1.64 -6.90
C ARG A 210 26.05 0.43 -5.98
N TYR A 211 25.11 -0.52 -5.95
CA TYR A 211 25.07 -1.62 -4.98
C TYR A 211 24.68 -2.94 -5.67
N SER A 212 25.18 -3.16 -6.89
CA SER A 212 24.84 -4.33 -7.71
C SER A 212 25.06 -5.66 -6.98
N ASP A 213 26.09 -5.75 -6.14
CA ASP A 213 26.44 -6.94 -5.37
C ASP A 213 25.41 -7.29 -4.28
N LEU A 214 24.63 -6.30 -3.82
CA LEU A 214 23.59 -6.48 -2.81
C LEU A 214 22.24 -6.81 -3.44
N LEU A 215 22.04 -6.48 -4.71
CA LEU A 215 20.77 -6.67 -5.41
C LEU A 215 20.25 -8.12 -5.37
N PRO A 216 21.09 -9.17 -5.57
CA PRO A 216 20.64 -10.56 -5.51
C PRO A 216 20.01 -10.94 -4.16
N ARG A 217 20.45 -10.33 -3.03
CA ARG A 217 19.90 -10.62 -1.72
C ARG A 217 18.45 -10.14 -1.57
N LEU A 218 18.07 -9.08 -2.29
CA LEU A 218 16.70 -8.53 -2.25
C LEU A 218 15.67 -9.43 -2.95
N TYR A 219 16.10 -10.33 -3.82
CA TYR A 219 15.26 -11.35 -4.45
C TYR A 219 15.15 -12.65 -3.63
N GLN A 220 15.87 -12.75 -2.52
CA GLN A 220 15.79 -13.87 -1.60
C GLN A 220 14.84 -13.55 -0.44
N PRO A 221 14.27 -14.58 0.23
CA PRO A 221 13.32 -14.36 1.30
C PRO A 221 13.89 -13.57 2.48
N PHE A 222 13.03 -12.71 3.05
CA PHE A 222 13.16 -12.06 4.34
C PHE A 222 12.01 -12.50 5.23
N TYR A 223 12.21 -12.50 6.55
CA TYR A 223 11.15 -12.71 7.53
C TYR A 223 10.39 -11.41 7.75
N TYR A 224 9.08 -11.44 7.58
CA TYR A 224 8.17 -10.32 7.83
C TYR A 224 7.29 -10.62 9.03
N ASP A 225 7.10 -9.67 9.95
CA ASP A 225 6.03 -9.71 10.95
C ASP A 225 4.66 -9.60 10.25
N ARG A 226 3.79 -10.59 10.44
CA ARG A 226 2.42 -10.59 9.88
C ARG A 226 1.45 -9.70 10.64
N GLN A 227 1.91 -8.97 11.66
CA GLN A 227 1.12 -8.01 12.42
C GLN A 227 -0.23 -8.56 12.92
N ARG A 228 -0.29 -9.84 13.26
CA ARG A 228 -1.51 -10.61 13.62
C ARG A 228 -2.59 -10.67 12.54
N GLU A 229 -2.25 -10.37 11.29
CA GLU A 229 -3.17 -10.46 10.16
C GLU A 229 -3.02 -11.83 9.47
N HIS A 230 -3.44 -12.88 10.16
CA HIS A 230 -3.37 -14.28 9.74
C HIS A 230 -4.42 -15.12 10.47
N ALA A 231 -4.71 -16.31 9.95
CA ALA A 231 -5.60 -17.25 10.62
C ALA A 231 -5.04 -17.70 11.98
N PRO A 232 -5.92 -18.03 12.93
CA PRO A 232 -5.49 -18.61 14.22
C PRO A 232 -4.65 -19.87 14.00
N GLY A 233 -3.50 -19.95 14.70
CA GLY A 233 -2.59 -21.09 14.62
C GLY A 233 -1.55 -21.03 13.48
N GLU A 234 -1.64 -20.06 12.58
CA GLU A 234 -0.57 -19.83 11.59
C GLU A 234 0.66 -19.12 12.19
N SER A 235 1.78 -19.18 11.47
CA SER A 235 3.01 -18.50 11.87
C SER A 235 2.83 -17.00 12.03
N LEU A 236 3.49 -16.41 13.02
CA LEU A 236 3.54 -14.96 13.22
C LEU A 236 4.37 -14.24 12.16
N THR A 237 5.22 -14.98 11.45
CA THR A 237 6.08 -14.47 10.39
C THR A 237 5.75 -15.09 9.04
N HIS A 238 6.09 -14.39 7.97
CA HIS A 238 5.99 -14.87 6.60
C HIS A 238 7.32 -14.61 5.88
N GLU A 239 7.82 -15.62 5.18
CA GLU A 239 9.02 -15.50 4.35
C GLU A 239 8.65 -15.05 2.94
N LYS A 240 9.23 -13.94 2.50
CA LYS A 240 8.94 -13.35 1.18
C LYS A 240 10.14 -12.53 0.70
N PRO A 241 10.46 -12.50 -0.62
CA PRO A 241 11.46 -11.61 -1.17
C PRO A 241 10.98 -10.15 -1.13
N MET A 242 11.93 -9.21 -1.01
CA MET A 242 11.62 -7.78 -1.10
C MET A 242 11.34 -7.35 -2.54
N ILE A 243 11.99 -7.98 -3.52
CA ILE A 243 11.77 -7.78 -4.95
C ILE A 243 11.26 -9.07 -5.55
N GLU A 244 10.11 -9.02 -6.20
CA GLU A 244 9.54 -10.11 -6.99
C GLU A 244 9.66 -9.80 -8.48
N TYR A 245 10.04 -10.80 -9.28
CA TYR A 245 10.09 -10.69 -10.72
C TYR A 245 9.60 -11.98 -11.37
N ASP A 246 8.60 -11.89 -12.23
CA ASP A 246 7.96 -13.03 -12.91
C ASP A 246 8.49 -13.28 -14.34
N GLY A 247 9.56 -12.58 -14.73
CA GLY A 247 10.10 -12.58 -16.10
C GLY A 247 9.61 -11.42 -16.96
N LYS A 248 8.55 -10.74 -16.55
CA LYS A 248 7.96 -9.58 -17.22
C LYS A 248 7.79 -8.38 -16.29
N ASN A 249 7.12 -8.58 -15.17
CA ASN A 249 6.79 -7.54 -14.22
C ASN A 249 7.69 -7.64 -12.98
N ILE A 250 8.09 -6.49 -12.47
CA ILE A 250 8.78 -6.36 -11.19
C ILE A 250 7.81 -5.78 -10.17
N ALA A 251 7.92 -6.20 -8.91
CA ALA A 251 7.11 -5.67 -7.83
C ALA A 251 7.92 -5.63 -6.52
N PHE A 252 7.57 -4.69 -5.65
CA PHE A 252 8.32 -4.41 -4.44
C PHE A 252 7.47 -4.69 -3.19
N ASN A 253 8.06 -5.43 -2.23
CA ASN A 253 7.49 -5.69 -0.90
C ASN A 253 8.30 -4.93 0.15
N PHE A 254 8.54 -3.65 -0.09
CA PHE A 254 9.42 -2.83 0.72
C PHE A 254 8.76 -2.45 2.05
N SER A 255 9.26 -2.98 3.15
CA SER A 255 8.81 -2.63 4.51
C SER A 255 9.88 -2.95 5.56
N PRO A 256 10.97 -2.14 5.63
CA PRO A 256 12.14 -2.45 6.46
C PRO A 256 11.82 -2.65 7.95
N ARG A 257 10.88 -1.88 8.49
CA ARG A 257 10.45 -2.02 9.90
C ARG A 257 9.85 -3.40 10.16
N ILE A 258 8.91 -3.82 9.31
CA ILE A 258 8.22 -5.12 9.46
C ILE A 258 9.18 -6.29 9.25
N ILE A 259 10.21 -6.12 8.40
CA ILE A 259 11.28 -7.10 8.24
C ILE A 259 12.08 -7.23 9.54
N ARG A 260 12.55 -6.12 10.14
CA ARG A 260 13.29 -6.17 11.40
C ARG A 260 12.46 -6.86 12.50
N GLN A 261 11.19 -6.51 12.61
CA GLN A 261 10.26 -7.16 13.55
C GLN A 261 10.04 -8.65 13.23
N GLY A 262 10.05 -9.04 11.96
CA GLY A 262 9.95 -10.43 11.54
C GLY A 262 11.12 -11.29 12.00
N TYR A 263 12.35 -10.78 11.85
CA TYR A 263 13.55 -11.45 12.37
C TYR A 263 13.55 -11.55 13.90
N GLU A 264 13.13 -10.50 14.61
CA GLU A 264 12.95 -10.50 16.07
C GLU A 264 11.97 -11.59 16.52
N LEU A 265 10.79 -11.67 15.88
CA LEU A 265 9.77 -12.69 16.18
C LEU A 265 10.22 -14.11 15.86
N ALA A 266 11.01 -14.29 14.79
CA ALA A 266 11.56 -15.57 14.41
C ALA A 266 12.71 -16.03 15.34
N GLY A 267 13.25 -15.15 16.16
CA GLY A 267 14.45 -15.40 16.98
C GLY A 267 15.71 -15.64 16.15
N LEU A 268 15.79 -15.02 14.96
CA LEU A 268 16.86 -15.19 14.00
C LEU A 268 17.67 -13.90 13.84
N GLU A 269 18.96 -14.05 13.57
CA GLU A 269 19.80 -12.94 13.12
C GLU A 269 19.71 -12.79 11.60
N MET A 270 19.61 -11.55 11.15
CA MET A 270 19.68 -11.21 9.73
C MET A 270 21.14 -11.38 9.25
N ASP A 271 21.31 -12.02 8.11
CA ASP A 271 22.63 -12.18 7.49
C ASP A 271 23.29 -10.86 7.08
N GLY A 272 24.62 -10.87 6.92
CA GLY A 272 25.40 -9.68 6.59
C GLY A 272 24.95 -8.99 5.30
N PRO A 273 24.79 -9.71 4.17
CA PRO A 273 24.26 -9.15 2.91
C PRO A 273 22.88 -8.53 3.07
N ALA A 274 21.97 -9.13 3.85
CA ALA A 274 20.63 -8.57 4.11
C ALA A 274 20.71 -7.26 4.90
N LYS A 275 21.56 -7.21 5.96
CA LYS A 275 21.79 -5.96 6.72
C LYS A 275 22.35 -4.87 5.81
N ALA A 276 23.35 -5.18 4.99
CA ALA A 276 23.95 -4.23 4.05
C ALA A 276 22.96 -3.75 2.99
N ALA A 277 22.11 -4.63 2.45
CA ALA A 277 21.09 -4.26 1.47
C ALA A 277 20.01 -3.33 2.08
N LEU A 278 19.57 -3.57 3.32
CA LEU A 278 18.62 -2.69 4.00
C LEU A 278 19.24 -1.32 4.32
N GLU A 279 20.53 -1.26 4.61
CA GLU A 279 21.24 -0.01 4.85
C GLU A 279 21.42 0.80 3.57
N ALA A 280 21.79 0.15 2.45
CA ALA A 280 21.85 0.80 1.14
C ALA A 280 20.47 1.35 0.72
N LEU A 281 19.40 0.59 0.95
CA LEU A 281 18.03 1.05 0.70
C LEU A 281 17.65 2.24 1.58
N ARG A 282 18.06 2.25 2.86
CA ARG A 282 17.85 3.40 3.77
C ARG A 282 18.57 4.63 3.23
N GLU A 283 19.85 4.52 2.90
CA GLU A 283 20.65 5.61 2.33
C GLU A 283 19.99 6.19 1.07
N ILE A 284 19.57 5.33 0.13
CA ILE A 284 18.92 5.77 -1.11
C ILE A 284 17.60 6.46 -0.81
N THR A 285 16.72 5.86 0.00
CA THR A 285 15.37 6.40 0.23
C THR A 285 15.36 7.66 1.08
N GLU A 286 16.42 7.92 1.87
CA GLU A 286 16.62 9.16 2.63
C GLU A 286 17.35 10.25 1.82
N SER A 287 17.82 9.95 0.61
CA SER A 287 18.50 10.93 -0.25
C SER A 287 17.56 12.06 -0.66
N GLN A 288 18.07 13.28 -0.67
CA GLN A 288 17.32 14.47 -1.09
C GLN A 288 16.95 14.39 -2.58
N GLY A 289 15.81 14.98 -2.94
CA GLY A 289 15.36 15.10 -4.33
C GLY A 289 14.75 13.85 -4.94
N LEU A 290 14.82 12.66 -4.31
CA LEU A 290 14.23 11.45 -4.87
C LEU A 290 12.72 11.38 -4.63
N GLY A 291 12.28 11.63 -3.41
CA GLY A 291 10.88 11.50 -3.02
C GLY A 291 10.11 12.81 -3.10
N LYS A 292 8.89 12.77 -3.66
CA LYS A 292 7.92 13.88 -3.67
C LYS A 292 7.22 13.95 -2.32
N SER A 293 7.30 15.09 -1.64
CA SER A 293 6.58 15.37 -0.40
C SER A 293 5.44 16.34 -0.64
N PHE A 294 4.33 16.18 0.10
CA PHE A 294 3.19 17.10 0.08
C PHE A 294 2.41 17.03 1.39
N THR A 295 1.72 18.11 1.71
CA THR A 295 0.82 18.19 2.85
C THR A 295 -0.61 17.97 2.35
N PHE A 296 -1.33 17.04 2.96
CA PHE A 296 -2.74 16.85 2.68
C PHE A 296 -3.55 18.08 3.05
N GLU A 297 -4.51 18.40 2.21
CA GLU A 297 -5.60 19.29 2.53
C GLU A 297 -6.91 18.48 2.69
N ARG A 298 -7.83 18.99 3.50
CA ARG A 298 -9.11 18.34 3.75
C ARG A 298 -9.89 18.14 2.44
N GLY A 299 -10.39 16.93 2.23
CA GLY A 299 -11.07 16.50 1.02
C GLY A 299 -10.17 15.94 -0.08
N GLN A 300 -8.86 16.09 0.02
CA GLN A 300 -7.94 15.49 -0.96
C GLN A 300 -7.90 13.98 -0.83
N ILE A 301 -7.76 13.30 -1.98
CA ILE A 301 -7.62 11.85 -2.08
C ILE A 301 -6.30 11.54 -2.76
N GLN A 302 -5.36 10.90 -2.04
CA GLN A 302 -4.16 10.30 -2.64
C GLN A 302 -4.48 8.88 -3.06
N ILE A 303 -4.00 8.48 -4.24
CA ILE A 303 -4.02 7.09 -4.71
C ILE A 303 -2.63 6.76 -5.22
N VAL A 304 -2.07 5.61 -4.83
CA VAL A 304 -0.72 5.19 -5.19
C VAL A 304 -0.69 3.75 -5.65
N ASN A 305 0.07 3.46 -6.71
CA ASN A 305 0.42 2.11 -7.12
C ASN A 305 1.35 1.50 -6.06
N ASN A 306 0.79 0.66 -5.22
CA ASN A 306 1.45 0.08 -4.06
C ASN A 306 2.48 -1.01 -4.42
N ARG A 307 2.55 -1.41 -5.69
CA ARG A 307 3.51 -2.41 -6.18
C ARG A 307 4.79 -1.78 -6.73
N GLN A 308 4.73 -0.48 -7.08
CA GLN A 308 5.80 0.23 -7.76
C GLN A 308 6.29 1.46 -6.98
N LEU A 309 5.46 2.00 -6.09
CA LEU A 309 5.79 3.20 -5.32
C LEU A 309 5.78 2.92 -3.82
N GLY A 310 6.75 3.51 -3.12
CA GLY A 310 6.72 3.63 -1.68
C GLY A 310 6.02 4.90 -1.22
N HIS A 311 5.35 4.81 -0.08
CA HIS A 311 4.78 5.97 0.58
C HIS A 311 5.25 6.07 2.03
N ARG A 312 5.33 7.31 2.53
CA ARG A 312 5.75 7.64 3.90
C ARG A 312 4.87 8.70 4.51
N ARG A 313 5.00 8.87 5.82
CA ARG A 313 4.42 9.99 6.56
C ARG A 313 5.38 10.43 7.66
N GLU A 314 5.59 11.73 7.78
CA GLU A 314 6.32 12.31 8.89
C GLU A 314 5.52 12.23 10.19
N GLY A 315 6.20 12.34 11.33
CA GLY A 315 5.54 12.47 12.62
C GLY A 315 4.63 13.71 12.66
N PHE A 316 3.62 13.71 13.54
CA PHE A 316 2.71 14.83 13.64
C PHE A 316 2.28 15.10 15.09
N THR A 317 1.89 16.35 15.33
CA THR A 317 1.22 16.79 16.55
C THR A 317 -0.25 16.94 16.28
N ASP A 318 -1.09 16.29 17.09
CA ASP A 318 -2.53 16.28 16.90
C ASP A 318 -3.23 17.30 17.84
N HIS A 319 -4.46 17.63 17.48
CA HIS A 319 -5.33 18.45 18.30
C HIS A 319 -5.67 17.74 19.62
N ILE A 320 -5.81 18.50 20.69
CA ILE A 320 -6.29 18.01 21.99
C ILE A 320 -7.72 17.52 21.84
N GLU A 321 -8.55 18.31 21.15
CA GLU A 321 -9.97 18.03 20.89
C GLU A 321 -10.10 16.85 19.92
N PRO A 322 -10.77 15.74 20.31
CA PRO A 322 -10.86 14.52 19.49
C PRO A 322 -11.49 14.74 18.12
N SER A 323 -12.49 15.61 17.99
CA SER A 323 -13.20 15.92 16.73
C SER A 323 -12.33 16.63 15.70
N LYS A 324 -11.22 17.24 16.12
CA LYS A 324 -10.27 17.99 15.27
C LYS A 324 -9.00 17.19 14.97
N ARG A 325 -8.85 15.98 15.53
CA ARG A 325 -7.66 15.17 15.32
C ARG A 325 -7.53 14.73 13.87
N ARG A 326 -6.28 14.55 13.45
CA ARG A 326 -5.95 14.04 12.13
C ARG A 326 -6.71 12.73 11.86
N HIS A 327 -7.44 12.72 10.76
CA HIS A 327 -8.23 11.58 10.34
C HIS A 327 -8.14 11.40 8.82
N LEU A 328 -7.56 10.30 8.38
CA LEU A 328 -7.65 9.85 7.00
C LEU A 328 -8.39 8.52 6.97
N VAL A 329 -9.08 8.27 5.86
CA VAL A 329 -9.72 6.97 5.60
C VAL A 329 -8.97 6.28 4.47
N ARG A 330 -8.55 5.03 4.71
CA ARG A 330 -7.83 4.23 3.74
C ARG A 330 -8.74 3.19 3.10
N ILE A 331 -8.57 2.99 1.79
CA ILE A 331 -9.13 1.88 1.01
C ILE A 331 -7.99 1.18 0.27
N TRP A 332 -7.99 -0.15 0.28
CA TRP A 332 -7.15 -0.97 -0.57
C TRP A 332 -7.93 -1.44 -1.80
N ILE A 333 -7.27 -1.45 -2.95
CA ILE A 333 -7.89 -1.77 -4.23
C ILE A 333 -6.99 -2.77 -4.97
N ARG A 334 -7.60 -3.78 -5.59
CA ARG A 334 -6.94 -4.68 -6.56
C ARG A 334 -7.50 -4.49 -7.95
N ASN A 335 -6.68 -4.72 -8.96
CA ASN A 335 -7.10 -4.67 -10.36
C ASN A 335 -8.20 -5.70 -10.68
N SER A 336 -8.15 -6.86 -10.00
CA SER A 336 -9.08 -7.97 -10.17
C SER A 336 -9.05 -8.89 -8.95
N GLY A 337 -9.89 -9.93 -8.96
CA GLY A 337 -9.92 -10.93 -7.90
C GLY A 337 -11.10 -10.75 -6.95
N ARG A 338 -11.02 -11.40 -5.80
CA ARG A 338 -12.06 -11.37 -4.77
C ARG A 338 -11.78 -10.30 -3.71
N PRO A 339 -12.81 -9.77 -3.02
CA PRO A 339 -12.64 -8.72 -2.01
C PRO A 339 -12.02 -9.19 -0.69
N PHE A 340 -11.72 -10.47 -0.54
CA PHE A 340 -11.15 -11.01 0.69
C PHE A 340 -9.71 -10.53 0.95
N TYR A 341 -9.32 -10.52 2.22
CA TYR A 341 -7.98 -10.09 2.65
C TYR A 341 -6.85 -10.89 1.96
N MET A 342 -7.01 -12.20 1.83
CA MET A 342 -6.04 -13.08 1.18
C MET A 342 -6.34 -13.37 -0.31
N GLY A 343 -7.29 -12.68 -0.93
CA GLY A 343 -7.63 -12.84 -2.34
C GLY A 343 -8.75 -13.80 -2.70
#